data_f367f9989fee6490fcae4622d2edb483
#
_entry.id   f367f9989fee6490fcae4622d2edb483
#
_cell.length_a   1.000
_cell.length_b   1.000
_cell.length_c   1.000
_cell.angle_alpha   90.00
_cell.angle_beta   90.00
_cell.angle_gamma   90.00
#
_symmetry.space_group_name_H-M   'P 1'
#
loop_
_entity.id
_entity.type
_entity.pdbx_description
1 polymer ?
#
loop_
_entity_poly.entity_id
_entity_poly.type
_entity_poly.pdbx_seq_one_letter_code
_entity_poly.pdbx_strand_id
1 'polypeptide(L)'
;MAREGLFDDLPEMAAPKAAESGGRPRLREPVRDQIELRAMDLDSIIGADHPVRIIWAYVERLDLSALESRIKAREGHPGHPPIAPRLLLALWLYATSDGVGSARALERLCESHDAYRWLVGGVSVNYHTLSAFRVDHPDLLDDLLVKNVAALAAAGLIDLDTLAQDGIRVRAAAGAGSFRRRGTVEKHLKRARRVVERLRRELADDPDASNRRIKAARERAAQERAARAAAALDQLAAVEAQRKRRAKSNPKETAKQKEPRVSTTDPEARVIKMPDGGFRPAWNMQIASAVEQQIVVAVDVTASGSDRGLIRPMLEAIGRRLGRLPRRHLADGGFTKGADIEWATGERVAVHCPPPRSKHNTDPFAPRHDDGPGVAAWRRRMRSAAGKARYKRRSIAECINARGRKWTLDQITVRGRDKALSALRWFALANNILQGHRLVRQAAAA
;
A
#
# COMPACT_ATOMS: atom_id res chain seq x y z
N MET A 1 -24.95 35.54 -10.05
CA MET A 1 -24.53 34.80 -11.25
C MET A 1 -25.06 33.39 -11.15
N ALA A 2 -26.08 33.09 -11.94
CA ALA A 2 -26.64 31.72 -12.02
C ALA A 2 -25.58 30.79 -12.63
N ARG A 3 -25.37 29.63 -12.03
CA ARG A 3 -24.52 28.58 -12.63
C ARG A 3 -25.29 28.00 -13.81
N GLU A 4 -24.80 28.23 -15.04
CA GLU A 4 -25.23 27.48 -16.20
C GLU A 4 -24.98 25.97 -15.95
N GLY A 5 -25.98 25.17 -16.17
CA GLY A 5 -25.89 23.70 -16.04
C GLY A 5 -25.07 23.13 -17.19
N LEU A 6 -24.31 22.07 -16.94
CA LEU A 6 -23.42 21.40 -17.90
C LEU A 6 -24.16 20.84 -19.13
N PHE A 7 -25.48 20.89 -19.15
CA PHE A 7 -26.35 20.28 -20.18
C PHE A 7 -27.39 21.25 -20.78
N ASP A 8 -27.24 22.58 -20.53
CA ASP A 8 -28.21 23.57 -21.02
C ASP A 8 -28.18 23.76 -22.55
N ASP A 9 -27.12 23.32 -23.23
CA ASP A 9 -26.95 23.39 -24.68
C ASP A 9 -27.23 22.07 -25.41
N LEU A 10 -27.88 21.08 -24.77
CA LEU A 10 -28.28 19.89 -25.50
C LEU A 10 -29.42 20.21 -26.45
N PRO A 11 -29.33 19.83 -27.77
CA PRO A 11 -30.41 20.03 -28.69
C PRO A 11 -31.66 19.33 -28.16
N GLU A 12 -32.80 20.07 -28.14
CA GLU A 12 -34.09 19.47 -27.77
C GLU A 12 -34.32 18.24 -28.66
N MET A 13 -34.31 17.07 -28.04
CA MET A 13 -34.71 15.87 -28.73
C MET A 13 -36.17 16.04 -29.17
N ALA A 14 -36.38 16.03 -30.48
CA ALA A 14 -37.75 16.04 -31.04
C ALA A 14 -38.58 14.98 -30.32
N ALA A 15 -39.64 15.42 -29.68
CA ALA A 15 -40.55 14.51 -28.98
C ALA A 15 -40.94 13.37 -29.92
N PRO A 16 -40.80 12.11 -29.54
CA PRO A 16 -41.21 10.99 -30.38
C PRO A 16 -42.69 11.18 -30.69
N LYS A 17 -43.03 11.13 -32.00
CA LYS A 17 -44.44 11.16 -32.41
C LYS A 17 -45.20 10.11 -31.62
N ALA A 18 -46.16 10.58 -30.82
CA ALA A 18 -46.99 9.71 -30.01
C ALA A 18 -47.63 8.64 -30.91
N ALA A 19 -47.32 7.39 -30.69
CA ALA A 19 -48.05 6.28 -31.28
C ALA A 19 -49.49 6.36 -30.75
N GLU A 20 -50.46 6.29 -31.63
CA GLU A 20 -51.91 6.37 -31.35
C GLU A 20 -52.47 5.17 -30.57
N SER A 21 -51.70 4.55 -29.69
CA SER A 21 -52.20 3.53 -28.78
C SER A 21 -52.55 4.16 -27.45
N GLY A 22 -53.84 4.32 -27.21
CA GLY A 22 -54.41 4.98 -26.05
C GLY A 22 -53.90 4.44 -24.72
N GLY A 23 -53.40 5.36 -23.90
CA GLY A 23 -53.04 5.12 -22.50
C GLY A 23 -51.52 5.30 -22.18
N ARG A 24 -51.23 5.76 -20.98
CA ARG A 24 -49.86 5.85 -20.50
C ARG A 24 -49.25 4.45 -20.34
N PRO A 25 -47.97 4.24 -20.67
CA PRO A 25 -47.32 2.95 -20.45
C PRO A 25 -47.39 2.56 -18.97
N ARG A 26 -47.70 1.29 -18.68
CA ARG A 26 -47.65 0.74 -17.34
C ARG A 26 -46.19 0.44 -16.97
N LEU A 27 -45.62 1.25 -16.08
CA LEU A 27 -44.28 1.07 -15.59
C LEU A 27 -44.29 0.49 -14.16
N ARG A 28 -43.34 -0.34 -13.86
CA ARG A 28 -43.08 -0.73 -12.47
C ARG A 28 -42.19 0.33 -11.84
N GLU A 29 -42.80 1.23 -11.08
CA GLU A 29 -42.09 2.28 -10.38
C GLU A 29 -41.58 1.76 -9.00
N PRO A 30 -40.39 2.20 -8.55
CA PRO A 30 -39.89 1.82 -7.22
C PRO A 30 -40.72 2.52 -6.14
N VAL A 31 -41.27 1.73 -5.22
CA VAL A 31 -41.95 2.20 -4.01
C VAL A 31 -40.94 2.27 -2.88
N ARG A 32 -40.62 3.46 -2.40
CA ARG A 32 -39.56 3.69 -1.38
C ARG A 32 -40.09 3.91 0.03
N ASP A 33 -41.37 4.05 0.17
CA ASP A 33 -42.09 4.28 1.45
C ASP A 33 -42.74 3.01 2.00
N GLN A 34 -42.55 1.86 1.32
CA GLN A 34 -43.04 0.57 1.83
C GLN A 34 -42.23 0.16 3.09
N ILE A 35 -42.94 -0.31 4.10
CA ILE A 35 -42.35 -0.87 5.32
C ILE A 35 -42.22 -2.37 5.17
N GLU A 36 -41.01 -2.89 5.29
CA GLU A 36 -40.74 -4.33 5.31
C GLU A 36 -40.22 -4.75 6.71
N LEU A 37 -40.84 -5.78 7.29
CA LEU A 37 -40.32 -6.47 8.49
C LEU A 37 -39.70 -7.80 8.04
N ARG A 38 -38.38 -7.90 8.19
CA ARG A 38 -37.65 -9.15 7.89
C ARG A 38 -36.98 -9.67 9.15
N ALA A 39 -37.40 -10.85 9.60
CA ALA A 39 -36.67 -11.57 10.63
C ALA A 39 -35.42 -12.18 10.00
N MET A 40 -34.24 -11.68 10.35
CA MET A 40 -32.94 -12.16 9.83
C MET A 40 -31.93 -12.25 10.96
N ASP A 41 -31.19 -13.34 10.99
CA ASP A 41 -29.94 -13.40 11.78
C ASP A 41 -28.76 -12.83 10.97
N LEU A 42 -27.71 -12.41 11.67
CA LEU A 42 -26.54 -11.83 11.00
C LEU A 42 -25.81 -12.83 10.09
N ASP A 43 -25.88 -14.12 10.40
CA ASP A 43 -25.16 -15.11 9.60
C ASP A 43 -25.82 -15.36 8.24
N SER A 44 -27.13 -15.16 8.12
CA SER A 44 -27.88 -15.32 6.87
C SER A 44 -27.75 -14.13 5.88
N ILE A 45 -27.25 -12.96 6.33
CA ILE A 45 -27.16 -11.76 5.48
C ILE A 45 -26.05 -11.83 4.42
N ILE A 46 -25.12 -12.77 4.56
CA ILE A 46 -24.01 -12.94 3.60
C ILE A 46 -23.92 -14.41 3.16
N GLY A 47 -23.62 -14.62 1.87
CA GLY A 47 -23.46 -15.97 1.31
C GLY A 47 -22.29 -16.73 1.92
N ALA A 48 -22.35 -18.07 1.87
CA ALA A 48 -21.33 -18.95 2.42
C ALA A 48 -19.95 -18.76 1.80
N ASP A 49 -19.85 -18.45 0.51
CA ASP A 49 -18.60 -18.23 -0.23
C ASP A 49 -18.12 -16.77 -0.19
N HIS A 50 -18.73 -15.90 0.63
CA HIS A 50 -18.37 -14.49 0.66
C HIS A 50 -16.93 -14.28 1.18
N PRO A 51 -16.11 -13.41 0.56
CA PRO A 51 -14.71 -13.19 0.94
C PRO A 51 -14.49 -12.86 2.41
N VAL A 52 -15.45 -12.21 3.07
CA VAL A 52 -15.37 -11.88 4.49
C VAL A 52 -15.31 -13.13 5.37
N ARG A 53 -16.03 -14.22 5.02
CA ARG A 53 -16.00 -15.49 5.75
C ARG A 53 -14.63 -16.16 5.63
N ILE A 54 -14.01 -16.09 4.45
CA ILE A 54 -12.65 -16.62 4.21
C ILE A 54 -11.64 -15.90 5.12
N ILE A 55 -11.73 -14.57 5.19
CA ILE A 55 -10.86 -13.74 6.03
C ILE A 55 -11.10 -14.04 7.51
N TRP A 56 -12.36 -14.13 7.93
CA TRP A 56 -12.70 -14.46 9.32
C TRP A 56 -12.17 -15.85 9.72
N ALA A 57 -12.42 -16.86 8.91
CA ALA A 57 -11.93 -18.23 9.17
C ALA A 57 -10.39 -18.32 9.24
N TYR A 58 -9.67 -17.47 8.50
CA TYR A 58 -8.24 -17.35 8.63
C TYR A 58 -7.85 -16.70 9.96
N VAL A 59 -8.45 -15.56 10.29
CA VAL A 59 -8.11 -14.78 11.50
C VAL A 59 -8.47 -15.54 12.77
N GLU A 60 -9.56 -16.31 12.75
CA GLU A 60 -10.03 -17.13 13.87
C GLU A 60 -9.00 -18.18 14.32
N ARG A 61 -8.20 -18.69 13.39
CA ARG A 61 -7.15 -19.70 13.65
C ARG A 61 -5.82 -19.10 14.12
N LEU A 62 -5.70 -17.75 14.11
CA LEU A 62 -4.46 -17.11 14.52
C LEU A 62 -4.29 -17.11 16.04
N ASP A 63 -3.07 -17.37 16.47
CA ASP A 63 -2.65 -17.06 17.83
C ASP A 63 -2.36 -15.56 17.96
N LEU A 64 -3.23 -14.85 18.65
CA LEU A 64 -3.13 -13.42 18.95
C LEU A 64 -2.85 -13.15 20.44
N SER A 65 -2.45 -14.15 21.20
CA SER A 65 -2.17 -14.08 22.64
C SER A 65 -1.20 -12.94 23.00
N ALA A 66 -0.21 -12.66 22.14
CA ALA A 66 0.73 -11.56 22.32
C ALA A 66 0.06 -10.17 22.28
N LEU A 67 -1.06 -10.01 21.57
CA LEU A 67 -1.87 -8.78 21.61
C LEU A 67 -2.80 -8.77 22.82
N GLU A 68 -3.44 -9.90 23.09
CA GLU A 68 -4.39 -10.06 24.18
C GLU A 68 -3.73 -9.90 25.55
N SER A 69 -2.47 -10.33 25.71
CA SER A 69 -1.71 -10.14 26.94
C SER A 69 -1.49 -8.68 27.34
N ARG A 70 -1.50 -7.77 26.37
CA ARG A 70 -1.35 -6.32 26.60
C ARG A 70 -2.64 -5.63 27.04
N ILE A 71 -3.78 -6.30 26.96
CA ILE A 71 -5.08 -5.78 27.37
C ILE A 71 -5.11 -5.71 28.91
N LYS A 72 -5.37 -4.53 29.45
CA LYS A 72 -5.40 -4.28 30.90
C LYS A 72 -6.73 -4.65 31.56
N ALA A 73 -7.85 -4.54 30.81
CA ALA A 73 -9.16 -4.93 31.30
C ALA A 73 -9.21 -6.46 31.41
N ARG A 74 -9.38 -6.96 32.63
CA ARG A 74 -9.46 -8.39 32.96
C ARG A 74 -10.75 -8.69 33.73
N GLU A 75 -11.23 -9.92 33.68
CA GLU A 75 -12.33 -10.36 34.53
C GLU A 75 -12.02 -10.09 36.00
N GLY A 76 -12.99 -9.57 36.73
CA GLY A 76 -12.83 -9.20 38.14
C GLY A 76 -12.09 -7.87 38.40
N HIS A 77 -11.59 -7.17 37.36
CA HIS A 77 -10.91 -5.89 37.51
C HIS A 77 -11.64 -4.75 36.79
N PRO A 78 -11.58 -3.50 37.31
CA PRO A 78 -12.22 -2.37 36.67
C PRO A 78 -11.55 -2.05 35.34
N GLY A 79 -12.33 -1.64 34.35
CA GLY A 79 -11.87 -1.21 33.05
C GLY A 79 -12.91 -1.46 31.96
N HIS A 80 -12.97 -0.56 30.97
CA HIS A 80 -13.83 -0.78 29.81
C HIS A 80 -13.20 -1.83 28.91
N PRO A 81 -13.92 -2.92 28.53
CA PRO A 81 -13.38 -3.95 27.65
C PRO A 81 -13.04 -3.35 26.26
N PRO A 82 -11.83 -3.55 25.77
CA PRO A 82 -11.46 -3.12 24.43
C PRO A 82 -12.08 -4.00 23.37
N ILE A 83 -12.12 -3.51 22.13
CA ILE A 83 -12.52 -4.30 20.98
C ILE A 83 -11.48 -5.42 20.78
N ALA A 84 -11.96 -6.65 20.53
CA ALA A 84 -11.09 -7.80 20.33
C ALA A 84 -10.09 -7.54 19.18
N PRO A 85 -8.79 -7.77 19.38
CA PRO A 85 -7.77 -7.58 18.33
C PRO A 85 -8.07 -8.40 17.07
N ARG A 86 -8.65 -9.59 17.22
CA ARG A 86 -9.09 -10.47 16.14
C ARG A 86 -10.12 -9.78 15.24
N LEU A 87 -11.10 -9.11 15.83
CA LEU A 87 -12.09 -8.35 15.07
C LEU A 87 -11.45 -7.19 14.30
N LEU A 88 -10.57 -6.41 14.92
CA LEU A 88 -9.88 -5.30 14.27
C LEU A 88 -8.98 -5.77 13.12
N LEU A 89 -8.32 -6.92 13.27
CA LEU A 89 -7.51 -7.55 12.22
C LEU A 89 -8.39 -7.98 11.04
N ALA A 90 -9.50 -8.69 11.29
CA ALA A 90 -10.44 -9.12 10.26
C ALA A 90 -11.05 -7.94 9.50
N LEU A 91 -11.46 -6.88 10.23
CA LEU A 91 -12.01 -5.67 9.64
C LEU A 91 -11.02 -5.02 8.67
N TRP A 92 -9.74 -4.85 9.04
CA TRP A 92 -8.77 -4.24 8.15
C TRP A 92 -8.35 -5.13 6.97
N LEU A 93 -8.28 -6.44 7.16
CA LEU A 93 -8.00 -7.37 6.07
C LEU A 93 -9.14 -7.34 5.03
N TYR A 94 -10.39 -7.40 5.50
CA TYR A 94 -11.54 -7.34 4.60
C TYR A 94 -11.65 -5.95 3.95
N ALA A 95 -11.56 -4.87 4.71
CA ALA A 95 -11.57 -3.51 4.20
C ALA A 95 -10.50 -3.28 3.12
N THR A 96 -9.30 -3.85 3.31
CA THR A 96 -8.23 -3.77 2.30
C THR A 96 -8.63 -4.47 1.00
N SER A 97 -9.22 -5.66 1.06
CA SER A 97 -9.68 -6.40 -0.12
C SER A 97 -10.90 -5.77 -0.80
N ASP A 98 -11.68 -5.01 -0.04
CA ASP A 98 -12.86 -4.28 -0.50
C ASP A 98 -12.54 -2.85 -0.99
N GLY A 99 -11.26 -2.45 -0.97
CA GLY A 99 -10.82 -1.14 -1.43
C GLY A 99 -11.02 0.00 -0.42
N VAL A 100 -11.34 -0.32 0.83
CA VAL A 100 -11.61 0.65 1.89
C VAL A 100 -10.33 1.00 2.64
N GLY A 101 -9.73 2.15 2.31
CA GLY A 101 -8.48 2.64 2.93
C GLY A 101 -8.68 3.67 4.06
N SER A 102 -9.89 4.06 4.41
CA SER A 102 -10.19 5.09 5.40
C SER A 102 -10.86 4.51 6.64
N ALA A 103 -10.28 4.77 7.84
CA ALA A 103 -10.87 4.34 9.11
C ALA A 103 -12.28 4.91 9.34
N ARG A 104 -12.53 6.17 8.92
CA ARG A 104 -13.86 6.79 9.02
C ARG A 104 -14.88 6.17 8.04
N ALA A 105 -14.44 5.75 6.86
CA ALA A 105 -15.31 5.04 5.95
C ALA A 105 -15.62 3.63 6.51
N LEU A 106 -14.62 2.95 7.05
CA LEU A 106 -14.77 1.64 7.67
C LEU A 106 -15.75 1.67 8.86
N GLU A 107 -15.63 2.66 9.75
CA GLU A 107 -16.58 2.88 10.86
C GLU A 107 -18.03 2.94 10.35
N ARG A 108 -18.32 3.78 9.33
CA ARG A 108 -19.67 3.89 8.74
C ARG A 108 -20.15 2.59 8.11
N LEU A 109 -19.25 1.86 7.43
CA LEU A 109 -19.59 0.58 6.82
C LEU A 109 -19.93 -0.50 7.87
N CYS A 110 -19.33 -0.45 9.05
CA CYS A 110 -19.70 -1.34 10.15
C CYS A 110 -21.17 -1.19 10.59
N GLU A 111 -21.80 -0.05 10.29
CA GLU A 111 -23.22 0.21 10.61
C GLU A 111 -24.14 -0.07 9.42
N SER A 112 -23.67 0.12 8.18
CA SER A 112 -24.53 0.22 7.00
C SER A 112 -24.34 -0.89 5.95
N HIS A 113 -23.24 -1.65 5.99
CA HIS A 113 -22.92 -2.65 4.97
C HIS A 113 -22.88 -4.05 5.56
N ASP A 114 -23.63 -4.97 4.99
CA ASP A 114 -23.88 -6.30 5.54
C ASP A 114 -22.63 -7.11 5.90
N ALA A 115 -21.61 -7.14 5.06
CA ALA A 115 -20.38 -7.87 5.36
C ALA A 115 -19.64 -7.32 6.59
N TYR A 116 -19.63 -6.01 6.79
CA TYR A 116 -19.02 -5.38 7.96
C TYR A 116 -19.92 -5.53 9.20
N ARG A 117 -21.23 -5.43 9.04
CA ARG A 117 -22.21 -5.71 10.11
C ARG A 117 -22.07 -7.15 10.62
N TRP A 118 -21.88 -8.08 9.70
CA TRP A 118 -21.60 -9.48 10.04
C TRP A 118 -20.32 -9.62 10.84
N LEU A 119 -19.21 -8.97 10.41
CA LEU A 119 -17.93 -8.99 11.14
C LEU A 119 -18.06 -8.46 12.56
N VAL A 120 -18.66 -7.29 12.73
CA VAL A 120 -18.72 -6.63 14.04
C VAL A 120 -19.69 -7.32 14.99
N GLY A 121 -20.72 -8.04 14.50
CA GLY A 121 -21.63 -8.81 15.34
C GLY A 121 -22.29 -7.95 16.44
N GLY A 122 -22.64 -6.70 16.15
CA GLY A 122 -23.20 -5.76 17.13
C GLY A 122 -22.17 -4.98 17.97
N VAL A 123 -20.86 -5.24 17.82
CA VAL A 123 -19.80 -4.48 18.50
C VAL A 123 -19.65 -3.11 17.86
N SER A 124 -19.79 -2.04 18.65
CA SER A 124 -19.52 -0.67 18.19
C SER A 124 -18.02 -0.43 18.00
N VAL A 125 -17.65 0.05 16.82
CA VAL A 125 -16.24 0.30 16.45
C VAL A 125 -16.07 1.77 16.08
N ASN A 126 -15.06 2.44 16.65
CA ASN A 126 -14.78 3.84 16.33
C ASN A 126 -13.52 3.99 15.45
N TYR A 127 -13.49 5.03 14.63
CA TYR A 127 -12.40 5.26 13.67
C TYR A 127 -11.04 5.55 14.34
N HIS A 128 -10.99 6.02 15.58
CA HIS A 128 -9.75 6.24 16.31
C HIS A 128 -9.05 4.91 16.61
N THR A 129 -9.80 3.94 17.16
CA THR A 129 -9.30 2.58 17.41
C THR A 129 -8.88 1.90 16.12
N LEU A 130 -9.70 1.99 15.06
CA LEU A 130 -9.36 1.47 13.75
C LEU A 130 -8.07 2.09 13.20
N SER A 131 -7.94 3.43 13.27
CA SER A 131 -6.77 4.13 12.75
C SER A 131 -5.49 3.79 13.51
N ALA A 132 -5.56 3.66 14.85
CA ALA A 132 -4.44 3.25 15.68
C ALA A 132 -4.03 1.81 15.37
N PHE A 133 -4.95 0.86 15.39
CA PHE A 133 -4.67 -0.56 15.13
C PHE A 133 -4.00 -0.78 13.77
N ARG A 134 -4.39 -0.05 12.74
CA ARG A 134 -3.81 -0.17 11.40
C ARG A 134 -2.30 0.04 11.35
N VAL A 135 -1.76 0.88 12.24
CA VAL A 135 -0.37 1.34 12.18
C VAL A 135 0.50 0.89 13.35
N ASP A 136 -0.12 0.42 14.43
CA ASP A 136 0.58 0.16 15.70
C ASP A 136 1.20 -1.26 15.75
N HIS A 137 0.91 -2.13 14.76
CA HIS A 137 1.33 -3.53 14.76
C HIS A 137 2.10 -3.93 13.48
N PRO A 138 3.18 -3.19 13.08
CA PRO A 138 3.91 -3.50 11.85
C PRO A 138 4.61 -4.86 11.90
N ASP A 139 5.15 -5.25 13.07
CA ASP A 139 5.86 -6.51 13.25
C ASP A 139 4.92 -7.71 13.18
N LEU A 140 3.72 -7.58 13.74
CA LEU A 140 2.67 -8.61 13.61
C LEU A 140 2.32 -8.87 12.14
N LEU A 141 2.15 -7.81 11.34
CA LEU A 141 1.82 -7.97 9.92
C LEU A 141 2.94 -8.63 9.13
N ASP A 142 4.20 -8.32 9.47
CA ASP A 142 5.36 -8.97 8.86
C ASP A 142 5.40 -10.46 9.20
N ASP A 143 5.20 -10.78 10.46
CA ASP A 143 5.20 -12.15 11.00
C ASP A 143 4.07 -12.99 10.39
N LEU A 144 2.86 -12.43 10.32
CA LEU A 144 1.71 -13.08 9.69
C LEU A 144 1.94 -13.33 8.20
N LEU A 145 2.57 -12.39 7.48
CA LEU A 145 2.90 -12.57 6.07
C LEU A 145 3.92 -13.70 5.89
N VAL A 146 4.97 -13.75 6.71
CA VAL A 146 5.98 -14.82 6.68
C VAL A 146 5.35 -16.17 6.99
N LYS A 147 4.56 -16.28 8.07
CA LYS A 147 3.85 -17.51 8.47
C LYS A 147 2.88 -17.99 7.39
N ASN A 148 2.16 -17.06 6.76
CA ASN A 148 1.23 -17.40 5.68
C ASN A 148 1.98 -17.98 4.46
N VAL A 149 3.07 -17.35 4.03
CA VAL A 149 3.90 -17.83 2.92
C VAL A 149 4.51 -19.20 3.25
N ALA A 150 5.04 -19.37 4.48
CA ALA A 150 5.63 -20.64 4.94
C ALA A 150 4.59 -21.78 4.97
N ALA A 151 3.37 -21.51 5.45
CA ALA A 151 2.29 -22.49 5.47
C ALA A 151 1.88 -22.93 4.05
N LEU A 152 1.74 -21.98 3.12
CA LEU A 152 1.42 -22.29 1.72
C LEU A 152 2.54 -23.09 1.02
N ALA A 153 3.80 -22.78 1.33
CA ALA A 153 4.95 -23.51 0.81
C ALA A 153 5.03 -24.94 1.39
N ALA A 154 4.82 -25.09 2.70
CA ALA A 154 4.80 -26.39 3.37
C ALA A 154 3.67 -27.31 2.87
N ALA A 155 2.52 -26.70 2.51
CA ALA A 155 1.41 -27.40 1.88
C ALA A 155 1.64 -27.73 0.37
N GLY A 156 2.81 -27.38 -0.20
CA GLY A 156 3.10 -27.60 -1.62
C GLY A 156 2.27 -26.73 -2.59
N LEU A 157 1.57 -25.71 -2.08
CA LEU A 157 0.66 -24.88 -2.87
C LEU A 157 1.37 -23.77 -3.65
N ILE A 158 2.63 -23.45 -3.29
CA ILE A 158 3.42 -22.42 -3.95
C ILE A 158 4.85 -22.87 -4.23
N ASP A 159 5.40 -22.40 -5.37
CA ASP A 159 6.81 -22.54 -5.72
C ASP A 159 7.57 -21.26 -5.34
N LEU A 160 8.56 -21.40 -4.46
CA LEU A 160 9.46 -20.30 -4.05
C LEU A 160 10.77 -20.27 -4.87
N ASP A 161 10.97 -21.17 -5.82
CA ASP A 161 12.17 -21.21 -6.65
C ASP A 161 12.17 -20.14 -7.73
N THR A 162 10.99 -19.67 -8.16
CA THR A 162 10.85 -18.62 -9.17
C THR A 162 9.97 -17.49 -8.64
N LEU A 163 10.61 -16.36 -8.33
CA LEU A 163 9.92 -15.17 -7.87
C LEU A 163 9.99 -14.05 -8.90
N ALA A 164 8.94 -13.27 -9.02
CA ALA A 164 8.91 -12.05 -9.83
C ALA A 164 8.82 -10.82 -8.92
N GLN A 165 9.61 -9.79 -9.26
CA GLN A 165 9.54 -8.49 -8.61
C GLN A 165 8.99 -7.44 -9.56
N ASP A 166 8.07 -6.63 -9.07
CA ASP A 166 7.56 -5.46 -9.79
C ASP A 166 7.31 -4.30 -8.84
N GLY A 167 7.30 -3.08 -9.38
CA GLY A 167 7.09 -1.85 -8.64
C GLY A 167 5.77 -1.18 -9.00
N ILE A 168 5.01 -0.76 -7.99
CA ILE A 168 3.80 0.04 -8.17
C ILE A 168 4.01 1.45 -7.61
N ARG A 169 3.67 2.48 -8.40
CA ARG A 169 3.69 3.89 -7.95
C ARG A 169 2.36 4.19 -7.27
N VAL A 170 2.40 4.50 -5.97
CA VAL A 170 1.23 4.74 -5.12
C VAL A 170 1.27 6.17 -4.61
N ARG A 171 0.18 6.92 -4.76
CA ARG A 171 0.11 8.30 -4.30
C ARG A 171 0.24 8.38 -2.77
N ALA A 172 1.09 9.29 -2.30
CA ALA A 172 1.27 9.55 -0.88
C ALA A 172 0.13 10.39 -0.30
N ALA A 173 -0.02 10.36 1.02
CA ALA A 173 -0.95 11.21 1.77
C ALA A 173 -0.44 12.67 1.86
N ALA A 174 0.04 13.22 0.76
CA ALA A 174 0.57 14.58 0.66
C ALA A 174 0.19 15.21 -0.67
N GLY A 175 -0.30 16.45 -0.65
CA GLY A 175 -0.53 17.22 -1.87
C GLY A 175 0.74 17.88 -2.39
N ALA A 176 0.82 18.17 -3.71
CA ALA A 176 1.94 18.87 -4.33
C ALA A 176 2.22 20.23 -3.66
N GLY A 177 1.17 20.93 -3.19
CA GLY A 177 1.28 22.20 -2.48
C GLY A 177 1.96 22.13 -1.12
N SER A 178 2.18 20.90 -0.55
CA SER A 178 2.93 20.74 0.71
C SER A 178 4.45 20.77 0.52
N PHE A 179 4.94 20.66 -0.73
CA PHE A 179 6.37 20.65 -1.03
C PHE A 179 6.96 22.06 -0.99
N ARG A 180 7.86 22.29 -0.04
CA ARG A 180 8.44 23.59 0.28
C ARG A 180 9.97 23.57 0.20
N ARG A 181 10.56 24.75 -0.05
CA ARG A 181 11.99 25.01 -0.01
C ARG A 181 12.45 25.22 1.44
N ARG A 182 13.74 25.12 1.69
CA ARG A 182 14.38 25.25 3.01
C ARG A 182 13.85 26.44 3.82
N GLY A 183 13.99 27.65 3.31
CA GLY A 183 13.59 28.86 4.05
C GLY A 183 12.10 28.92 4.42
N THR A 184 11.21 28.27 3.61
CA THR A 184 9.79 28.15 3.95
C THR A 184 9.57 27.11 5.04
N VAL A 185 10.28 25.96 5.02
CA VAL A 185 10.18 24.92 6.04
C VAL A 185 10.68 25.44 7.40
N GLU A 186 11.78 26.19 7.41
CA GLU A 186 12.31 26.84 8.62
C GLU A 186 11.31 27.83 9.24
N LYS A 187 10.65 28.66 8.41
CA LYS A 187 9.58 29.54 8.87
C LYS A 187 8.40 28.77 9.46
N HIS A 188 8.01 27.64 8.84
CA HIS A 188 6.96 26.76 9.34
C HIS A 188 7.35 26.14 10.69
N LEU A 189 8.58 25.66 10.84
CA LEU A 189 9.09 25.10 12.10
C LEU A 189 9.08 26.15 13.22
N LYS A 190 9.61 27.35 12.95
CA LYS A 190 9.63 28.48 13.92
C LYS A 190 8.22 28.84 14.37
N ARG A 191 7.26 28.91 13.42
CA ARG A 191 5.85 29.18 13.75
C ARG A 191 5.23 28.07 14.59
N ALA A 192 5.46 26.80 14.21
CA ALA A 192 4.92 25.65 14.93
C ALA A 192 5.45 25.57 16.36
N ARG A 193 6.76 25.80 16.57
CA ARG A 193 7.36 25.85 17.92
C ARG A 193 6.77 26.95 18.80
N ARG A 194 6.57 28.14 18.24
CA ARG A 194 5.89 29.25 18.98
C ARG A 194 4.46 28.87 19.40
N VAL A 195 3.71 28.17 18.55
CA VAL A 195 2.35 27.71 18.89
C VAL A 195 2.39 26.67 20.01
N VAL A 196 3.34 25.70 19.96
CA VAL A 196 3.51 24.71 21.03
C VAL A 196 3.81 25.40 22.36
N GLU A 197 4.75 26.36 22.35
CA GLU A 197 5.14 27.07 23.57
C GLU A 197 4.00 27.88 24.14
N ARG A 198 3.25 28.59 23.30
CA ARG A 198 2.05 29.32 23.75
C ARG A 198 1.01 28.38 24.36
N LEU A 199 0.68 27.27 23.70
CA LEU A 199 -0.30 26.31 24.21
C LEU A 199 0.14 25.64 25.51
N ARG A 200 1.44 25.41 25.71
CA ARG A 200 1.99 24.92 26.98
C ARG A 200 1.79 25.92 28.11
N ARG A 201 2.04 27.20 27.87
CA ARG A 201 1.79 28.28 28.86
C ARG A 201 0.30 28.36 29.19
N GLU A 202 -0.58 28.42 28.17
CA GLU A 202 -2.03 28.41 28.35
C GLU A 202 -2.53 27.17 29.15
N LEU A 203 -1.87 26.04 29.06
CA LEU A 203 -2.22 24.83 29.81
C LEU A 203 -1.73 24.91 31.26
N ALA A 204 -0.58 25.56 31.51
CA ALA A 204 -0.02 25.76 32.83
C ALA A 204 -0.80 26.80 33.64
N ASP A 205 -1.27 27.88 32.96
CA ASP A 205 -1.94 29.00 33.58
C ASP A 205 -3.44 28.74 33.92
N ASP A 206 -4.07 27.75 33.25
CA ASP A 206 -5.50 27.43 33.43
C ASP A 206 -5.72 25.92 33.59
N PRO A 207 -5.71 25.44 34.84
CA PRO A 207 -5.86 24.01 35.14
C PRO A 207 -7.32 23.52 35.09
N ASP A 208 -8.29 24.31 34.64
CA ASP A 208 -9.71 23.93 34.61
C ASP A 208 -9.97 22.69 33.73
N ALA A 209 -10.61 21.69 34.33
CA ALA A 209 -10.75 20.35 33.77
C ALA A 209 -11.63 20.27 32.52
N SER A 210 -12.60 21.16 32.33
CA SER A 210 -13.54 21.11 31.21
C SER A 210 -12.88 21.36 29.84
N ASN A 211 -11.90 22.25 29.79
CA ASN A 211 -11.16 22.62 28.59
C ASN A 211 -9.84 21.86 28.41
N ARG A 212 -9.37 21.16 29.45
CA ARG A 212 -8.04 20.51 29.48
C ARG A 212 -7.85 19.48 28.35
N ARG A 213 -8.87 18.69 28.03
CA ARG A 213 -8.81 17.69 26.93
C ARG A 213 -8.67 18.36 25.55
N ILE A 214 -9.39 19.46 25.33
CA ILE A 214 -9.32 20.21 24.06
C ILE A 214 -7.97 20.91 23.92
N LYS A 215 -7.47 21.54 25.01
CA LYS A 215 -6.15 22.18 25.05
C LYS A 215 -5.03 21.16 24.82
N ALA A 216 -5.05 20.00 25.46
CA ALA A 216 -4.10 18.91 25.27
C ALA A 216 -4.13 18.32 23.85
N ALA A 217 -5.32 18.22 23.22
CA ALA A 217 -5.43 17.80 21.83
C ALA A 217 -4.83 18.82 20.85
N ARG A 218 -5.03 20.12 21.11
CA ARG A 218 -4.43 21.22 20.33
C ARG A 218 -2.90 21.24 20.46
N GLU A 219 -2.39 21.03 21.68
CA GLU A 219 -0.95 20.95 21.93
C GLU A 219 -0.33 19.77 21.17
N ARG A 220 -0.89 18.56 21.29
CA ARG A 220 -0.45 17.38 20.53
C ARG A 220 -0.43 17.64 19.02
N ALA A 221 -1.47 18.24 18.47
CA ALA A 221 -1.53 18.58 17.04
C ALA A 221 -0.46 19.61 16.64
N ALA A 222 -0.14 20.58 17.54
CA ALA A 222 0.94 21.54 17.30
C ALA A 222 2.32 20.89 17.38
N GLN A 223 2.55 20.00 18.35
CA GLN A 223 3.78 19.20 18.49
C GLN A 223 4.01 18.33 17.25
N GLU A 224 2.99 17.63 16.76
CA GLU A 224 3.09 16.84 15.53
C GLU A 224 3.44 17.70 14.30
N ARG A 225 2.90 18.92 14.21
CA ARG A 225 3.27 19.86 13.12
C ARG A 225 4.73 20.29 13.22
N ALA A 226 5.20 20.58 14.43
CA ALA A 226 6.60 20.93 14.67
C ALA A 226 7.53 19.75 14.34
N ALA A 227 7.20 18.54 14.79
CA ALA A 227 7.95 17.33 14.49
C ALA A 227 8.04 17.07 12.98
N ARG A 228 6.91 17.19 12.26
CA ARG A 228 6.92 17.04 10.79
C ARG A 228 7.75 18.12 10.08
N ALA A 229 7.73 19.36 10.55
CA ALA A 229 8.57 20.40 9.98
C ALA A 229 10.06 20.18 10.25
N ALA A 230 10.43 19.66 11.42
CA ALA A 230 11.79 19.26 11.74
C ALA A 230 12.25 18.10 10.83
N ALA A 231 11.46 17.02 10.77
CA ALA A 231 11.73 15.89 9.87
C ALA A 231 11.84 16.32 8.39
N ALA A 232 11.08 17.35 7.98
CA ALA A 232 11.20 17.90 6.63
C ALA A 232 12.57 18.57 6.40
N LEU A 233 13.15 19.24 7.40
CA LEU A 233 14.50 19.81 7.28
C LEU A 233 15.57 18.71 7.20
N ASP A 234 15.46 17.65 8.00
CA ASP A 234 16.38 16.51 7.97
C ASP A 234 16.34 15.83 6.59
N GLN A 235 15.14 15.60 6.08
CA GLN A 235 14.95 15.03 4.74
C GLN A 235 15.48 15.94 3.64
N LEU A 236 15.35 17.25 3.80
CA LEU A 236 15.90 18.22 2.85
C LEU A 236 17.42 18.15 2.82
N ALA A 237 18.07 18.07 3.99
CA ALA A 237 19.51 17.89 4.09
C ALA A 237 19.99 16.62 3.37
N ALA A 238 19.25 15.50 3.53
CA ALA A 238 19.55 14.24 2.84
C ALA A 238 19.42 14.39 1.30
N VAL A 239 18.36 15.06 0.82
CA VAL A 239 18.16 15.33 -0.63
C VAL A 239 19.25 16.20 -1.19
N GLU A 240 19.67 17.24 -0.46
CA GLU A 240 20.77 18.13 -0.86
C GLU A 240 22.11 17.38 -0.93
N ALA A 241 22.38 16.52 0.06
CA ALA A 241 23.59 15.69 0.07
C ALA A 241 23.60 14.71 -1.12
N GLN A 242 22.45 14.07 -1.42
CA GLN A 242 22.32 13.21 -2.59
C GLN A 242 22.53 13.99 -3.90
N ARG A 243 21.99 15.20 -4.00
CA ARG A 243 22.20 16.08 -5.16
C ARG A 243 23.68 16.44 -5.33
N LYS A 244 24.38 16.81 -4.26
CA LYS A 244 25.82 17.07 -4.27
C LYS A 244 26.62 15.86 -4.78
N ARG A 245 26.27 14.64 -4.35
CA ARG A 245 26.92 13.42 -4.83
C ARG A 245 26.68 13.20 -6.33
N ARG A 246 25.44 13.39 -6.81
CA ARG A 246 25.10 13.29 -8.24
C ARG A 246 25.78 14.36 -9.09
N ALA A 247 25.97 15.58 -8.57
CA ALA A 247 26.66 16.67 -9.26
C ALA A 247 28.11 16.32 -9.57
N LYS A 248 28.77 15.51 -8.73
CA LYS A 248 30.14 15.02 -8.97
C LYS A 248 30.22 14.08 -10.18
N SER A 249 29.19 13.26 -10.39
CA SER A 249 29.14 12.27 -11.49
C SER A 249 28.44 12.80 -12.75
N ASN A 250 27.51 13.73 -12.63
CA ASN A 250 26.81 14.35 -13.78
C ASN A 250 26.49 15.84 -13.54
N PRO A 251 27.50 16.74 -13.69
CA PRO A 251 27.34 18.17 -13.40
C PRO A 251 26.30 18.85 -14.29
N LYS A 252 26.28 18.55 -15.60
CA LYS A 252 25.36 19.17 -16.56
C LYS A 252 23.90 18.93 -16.29
N GLU A 253 23.56 17.70 -15.88
CA GLU A 253 22.18 17.32 -15.54
C GLU A 253 21.77 17.94 -14.20
N THR A 254 22.68 17.96 -13.22
CA THR A 254 22.41 18.51 -11.89
C THR A 254 22.22 20.03 -11.91
N ALA A 255 22.93 20.74 -12.78
CA ALA A 255 22.80 22.21 -12.95
C ALA A 255 21.38 22.61 -13.44
N LYS A 256 20.73 21.75 -14.22
CA LYS A 256 19.35 21.97 -14.71
C LYS A 256 18.28 21.71 -13.68
N GLN A 257 18.60 21.06 -12.56
CA GLN A 257 17.62 20.70 -11.54
C GLN A 257 17.24 21.91 -10.67
N LYS A 258 15.94 22.10 -10.47
CA LYS A 258 15.40 23.13 -9.57
C LYS A 258 15.83 22.86 -8.11
N GLU A 259 15.80 23.92 -7.28
CA GLU A 259 16.06 23.82 -5.84
C GLU A 259 15.25 22.69 -5.20
N PRO A 260 15.87 21.87 -4.32
CA PRO A 260 15.20 20.77 -3.63
C PRO A 260 14.00 21.24 -2.80
N ARG A 261 12.95 20.42 -2.81
CA ARG A 261 11.74 20.65 -2.02
C ARG A 261 11.36 19.36 -1.31
N VAL A 262 10.82 19.49 -0.12
CA VAL A 262 10.27 18.37 0.67
C VAL A 262 8.87 18.70 1.15
N SER A 263 8.07 17.67 1.39
CA SER A 263 6.73 17.85 1.91
C SER A 263 6.78 18.16 3.41
N THR A 264 5.98 19.15 3.84
CA THR A 264 5.73 19.40 5.26
C THR A 264 4.59 18.55 5.83
N THR A 265 3.91 17.80 4.96
CA THR A 265 2.83 16.87 5.34
C THR A 265 3.35 15.44 5.48
N ASP A 266 4.15 14.97 4.52
CA ASP A 266 4.83 13.67 4.53
C ASP A 266 6.28 13.88 4.08
N PRO A 267 7.21 14.14 5.02
CA PRO A 267 8.59 14.52 4.71
C PRO A 267 9.38 13.47 3.93
N GLU A 268 9.06 12.20 4.08
CA GLU A 268 9.76 11.09 3.44
C GLU A 268 9.26 10.83 2.00
N ALA A 269 8.04 11.25 1.68
CA ALA A 269 7.50 11.11 0.32
C ALA A 269 8.26 11.97 -0.68
N ARG A 270 8.35 11.52 -1.91
CA ARG A 270 8.99 12.26 -3.02
C ARG A 270 8.04 12.45 -4.18
N VAL A 271 8.29 13.48 -4.98
CA VAL A 271 7.59 13.66 -6.25
C VAL A 271 8.17 12.67 -7.26
N ILE A 272 7.34 11.74 -7.69
CA ILE A 272 7.71 10.65 -8.60
C ILE A 272 6.89 10.77 -9.89
N LYS A 273 7.48 10.39 -11.02
CA LYS A 273 6.75 10.26 -12.28
C LYS A 273 5.79 9.09 -12.18
N MET A 274 4.52 9.36 -12.46
CA MET A 274 3.45 8.35 -12.45
C MET A 274 3.31 7.69 -13.83
N PRO A 275 2.61 6.54 -13.93
CA PRO A 275 2.38 5.86 -15.21
C PRO A 275 1.65 6.72 -16.26
N ASP A 276 0.79 7.64 -15.83
CA ASP A 276 0.08 8.61 -16.70
C ASP A 276 0.96 9.78 -17.19
N GLY A 277 2.27 9.75 -16.91
CA GLY A 277 3.21 10.77 -17.28
C GLY A 277 3.30 11.97 -16.33
N GLY A 278 2.32 12.15 -15.43
CA GLY A 278 2.29 13.23 -14.43
C GLY A 278 3.31 13.02 -13.31
N PHE A 279 3.61 14.09 -12.57
CA PHE A 279 4.49 14.05 -11.41
C PHE A 279 3.68 14.31 -10.14
N ARG A 280 3.66 13.36 -9.20
CA ARG A 280 2.89 13.47 -7.96
C ARG A 280 3.71 13.00 -6.77
N PRO A 281 3.39 13.50 -5.55
CA PRO A 281 3.90 12.90 -4.33
C PRO A 281 3.48 11.43 -4.25
N ALA A 282 4.46 10.54 -4.21
CA ALA A 282 4.19 9.12 -4.27
C ALA A 282 5.31 8.30 -3.60
N TRP A 283 4.99 7.03 -3.38
CA TRP A 283 5.87 5.96 -2.99
C TRP A 283 6.06 4.99 -4.15
N ASN A 284 7.22 4.40 -4.23
CA ASN A 284 7.47 3.25 -5.07
C ASN A 284 7.40 2.01 -4.20
N MET A 285 6.29 1.31 -4.26
CA MET A 285 6.05 0.07 -3.51
C MET A 285 6.53 -1.11 -4.33
N GLN A 286 7.38 -1.92 -3.75
CA GLN A 286 8.01 -3.07 -4.36
C GLN A 286 7.34 -4.35 -3.87
N ILE A 287 6.98 -5.23 -4.77
CA ILE A 287 6.32 -6.51 -4.49
C ILE A 287 7.09 -7.63 -5.16
N ALA A 288 7.51 -8.62 -4.39
CA ALA A 288 8.02 -9.88 -4.89
C ALA A 288 6.99 -10.99 -4.66
N SER A 289 6.71 -11.80 -5.68
CA SER A 289 5.66 -12.82 -5.64
C SER A 289 6.09 -14.14 -6.26
N ALA A 290 5.53 -15.25 -5.78
CA ALA A 290 5.52 -16.52 -6.47
C ALA A 290 4.69 -16.37 -7.75
N VAL A 291 5.35 -16.62 -8.90
CA VAL A 291 4.84 -16.17 -10.22
C VAL A 291 3.49 -16.79 -10.53
N GLU A 292 3.41 -18.12 -10.56
CA GLU A 292 2.21 -18.81 -11.02
C GLU A 292 1.03 -18.66 -10.06
N GLN A 293 1.33 -18.66 -8.76
CA GLN A 293 0.32 -18.67 -7.72
C GLN A 293 -0.13 -17.28 -7.28
N GLN A 294 0.56 -16.23 -7.74
CA GLN A 294 0.27 -14.83 -7.38
C GLN A 294 0.26 -14.57 -5.86
N ILE A 295 1.09 -15.31 -5.12
CA ILE A 295 1.28 -15.12 -3.69
C ILE A 295 2.42 -14.12 -3.46
N VAL A 296 2.13 -13.07 -2.70
CA VAL A 296 3.13 -12.06 -2.32
C VAL A 296 4.06 -12.63 -1.27
N VAL A 297 5.35 -12.70 -1.58
CA VAL A 297 6.39 -13.31 -0.73
C VAL A 297 7.11 -12.26 0.10
N ALA A 298 7.41 -11.12 -0.50
CA ALA A 298 8.07 -10.02 0.18
C ALA A 298 7.62 -8.67 -0.39
N VAL A 299 7.68 -7.65 0.46
CA VAL A 299 7.32 -6.27 0.10
C VAL A 299 8.32 -5.29 0.69
N ASP A 300 8.52 -4.17 -0.02
CA ASP A 300 9.29 -3.02 0.47
C ASP A 300 8.73 -1.71 -0.09
N VAL A 301 9.09 -0.59 0.53
CA VAL A 301 8.66 0.76 0.12
C VAL A 301 9.88 1.67 0.01
N THR A 302 10.00 2.35 -1.11
CA THR A 302 11.03 3.36 -1.32
C THR A 302 10.45 4.66 -1.87
N ALA A 303 11.10 5.77 -1.59
CA ALA A 303 10.81 7.06 -2.20
C ALA A 303 11.58 7.28 -3.52
N SER A 304 12.31 6.30 -4.03
CA SER A 304 13.00 6.37 -5.32
C SER A 304 12.01 6.34 -6.48
N GLY A 305 12.15 7.24 -7.42
CA GLY A 305 11.40 7.21 -8.69
C GLY A 305 11.91 6.17 -9.69
N SER A 306 13.00 5.46 -9.38
CA SER A 306 13.62 4.44 -10.22
C SER A 306 13.63 3.09 -9.51
N ASP A 307 13.42 2.02 -10.27
CA ASP A 307 13.50 0.64 -9.79
C ASP A 307 14.93 0.09 -9.89
N ARG A 308 15.82 0.82 -10.56
CA ARG A 308 17.22 0.43 -10.75
C ARG A 308 17.94 0.23 -9.42
N GLY A 309 18.47 -0.97 -9.22
CA GLY A 309 19.21 -1.32 -8.02
C GLY A 309 18.32 -1.79 -6.86
N LEU A 310 17.06 -2.14 -7.11
CA LEU A 310 16.15 -2.68 -6.10
C LEU A 310 16.06 -4.22 -6.11
N ILE A 311 16.81 -4.91 -6.99
CA ILE A 311 16.88 -6.39 -6.99
C ILE A 311 17.57 -6.89 -5.73
N ARG A 312 18.78 -6.40 -5.43
CA ARG A 312 19.55 -6.85 -4.27
C ARG A 312 18.80 -6.60 -2.94
N PRO A 313 18.32 -5.40 -2.62
CA PRO A 313 17.56 -5.18 -1.39
C PRO A 313 16.34 -6.10 -1.22
N MET A 314 15.64 -6.40 -2.32
CA MET A 314 14.49 -7.32 -2.28
C MET A 314 14.93 -8.76 -2.02
N LEU A 315 15.97 -9.25 -2.68
CA LEU A 315 16.50 -10.59 -2.45
C LEU A 315 17.03 -10.74 -1.03
N GLU A 316 17.74 -9.74 -0.50
CA GLU A 316 18.18 -9.72 0.91
C GLU A 316 16.97 -9.74 1.88
N ALA A 317 15.88 -9.05 1.57
CA ALA A 317 14.66 -9.09 2.37
C ALA A 317 14.00 -10.47 2.32
N ILE A 318 13.96 -11.13 1.16
CA ILE A 318 13.47 -12.50 1.00
C ILE A 318 14.31 -13.47 1.81
N GLY A 319 15.64 -13.39 1.70
CA GLY A 319 16.58 -14.26 2.43
C GLY A 319 16.42 -14.14 3.95
N ARG A 320 16.30 -12.91 4.47
CA ARG A 320 16.09 -12.69 5.91
C ARG A 320 14.77 -13.27 6.41
N ARG A 321 13.69 -13.22 5.61
CA ARG A 321 12.36 -13.66 6.01
C ARG A 321 12.13 -15.15 5.87
N LEU A 322 12.62 -15.73 4.77
CA LEU A 322 12.36 -17.13 4.43
C LEU A 322 13.54 -18.06 4.71
N GLY A 323 14.69 -17.53 5.14
CA GLY A 323 15.92 -18.31 5.34
C GLY A 323 16.52 -18.88 4.05
N ARG A 324 15.96 -18.54 2.89
CA ARG A 324 16.43 -19.00 1.58
C ARG A 324 16.20 -17.96 0.49
N LEU A 325 17.02 -18.04 -0.58
CA LEU A 325 16.83 -17.25 -1.79
C LEU A 325 16.16 -18.09 -2.89
N PRO A 326 15.45 -17.45 -3.84
CA PRO A 326 14.90 -18.15 -5.00
C PRO A 326 16.03 -18.58 -5.95
N ARG A 327 15.83 -19.63 -6.70
CA ARG A 327 16.76 -20.02 -7.79
C ARG A 327 16.68 -19.04 -8.97
N ARG A 328 15.54 -18.40 -9.18
CA ARG A 328 15.27 -17.48 -10.30
C ARG A 328 14.54 -16.24 -9.79
N HIS A 329 14.99 -15.08 -10.26
CA HIS A 329 14.36 -13.81 -9.96
C HIS A 329 14.04 -13.07 -11.24
N LEU A 330 12.76 -12.78 -11.48
CA LEU A 330 12.24 -12.11 -12.66
C LEU A 330 11.96 -10.64 -12.33
N ALA A 331 12.44 -9.70 -13.17
CA ALA A 331 12.15 -8.28 -13.00
C ALA A 331 12.13 -7.60 -14.38
N ASP A 332 11.55 -6.41 -14.48
CA ASP A 332 11.59 -5.66 -15.73
C ASP A 332 12.98 -5.05 -16.01
N GLY A 333 13.16 -4.46 -17.22
CA GLY A 333 14.42 -3.83 -17.60
C GLY A 333 14.80 -2.61 -16.77
N GLY A 334 13.83 -1.96 -16.12
CA GLY A 334 14.02 -0.81 -15.24
C GLY A 334 14.83 -1.13 -13.98
N PHE A 335 14.85 -2.40 -13.57
CA PHE A 335 15.60 -2.87 -12.39
C PHE A 335 17.10 -3.10 -12.69
N THR A 336 17.50 -3.17 -13.95
CA THR A 336 18.83 -3.61 -14.36
C THR A 336 19.94 -2.75 -13.75
N LYS A 337 20.77 -3.39 -12.91
CA LYS A 337 22.03 -2.85 -12.37
C LYS A 337 23.06 -3.97 -12.28
N GLY A 338 24.20 -3.80 -12.97
CA GLY A 338 25.23 -4.85 -13.08
C GLY A 338 25.70 -5.38 -11.72
N ALA A 339 25.95 -4.49 -10.75
CA ALA A 339 26.38 -4.87 -9.42
C ALA A 339 25.36 -5.76 -8.66
N ASP A 340 24.06 -5.52 -8.85
CA ASP A 340 23.02 -6.34 -8.22
C ASP A 340 22.96 -7.74 -8.87
N ILE A 341 23.15 -7.79 -10.20
CA ILE A 341 23.16 -9.05 -10.98
C ILE A 341 24.38 -9.88 -10.64
N GLU A 342 25.55 -9.22 -10.51
CA GLU A 342 26.80 -9.88 -10.11
C GLU A 342 26.65 -10.51 -8.73
N TRP A 343 26.18 -9.72 -7.76
CA TRP A 343 25.92 -10.20 -6.41
C TRP A 343 24.91 -11.37 -6.39
N ALA A 344 23.79 -11.23 -7.09
CA ALA A 344 22.76 -12.27 -7.16
C ALA A 344 23.31 -13.58 -7.75
N THR A 345 24.22 -13.49 -8.74
CA THR A 345 24.87 -14.66 -9.31
C THR A 345 25.80 -15.33 -8.29
N GLY A 346 26.54 -14.57 -7.49
CA GLY A 346 27.32 -15.07 -6.36
C GLY A 346 26.47 -15.84 -5.35
N GLU A 347 25.26 -15.35 -5.09
CA GLU A 347 24.24 -16.02 -4.24
C GLU A 347 23.48 -17.16 -4.97
N ARG A 348 23.92 -17.58 -6.15
CA ARG A 348 23.29 -18.63 -6.99
C ARG A 348 21.86 -18.29 -7.45
N VAL A 349 21.51 -17.02 -7.52
CA VAL A 349 20.21 -16.55 -8.05
C VAL A 349 20.33 -16.14 -9.51
N ALA A 350 19.60 -16.81 -10.38
CA ALA A 350 19.54 -16.49 -11.79
C ALA A 350 18.56 -15.35 -12.07
N VAL A 351 19.06 -14.12 -12.23
CA VAL A 351 18.23 -12.95 -12.58
C VAL A 351 17.78 -13.03 -14.04
N HIS A 352 16.51 -12.79 -14.29
CA HIS A 352 15.89 -12.65 -15.62
C HIS A 352 15.26 -11.27 -15.73
N CYS A 353 16.01 -10.32 -16.26
CA CYS A 353 15.53 -9.00 -16.65
C CYS A 353 16.20 -8.59 -17.96
N PRO A 354 15.51 -7.94 -18.90
CA PRO A 354 16.11 -7.56 -20.17
C PRO A 354 17.19 -6.51 -19.97
N PRO A 355 18.33 -6.61 -20.66
CA PRO A 355 19.35 -5.59 -20.65
C PRO A 355 18.83 -4.30 -21.29
N PRO A 356 19.27 -3.13 -20.81
CA PRO A 356 18.87 -1.86 -21.37
C PRO A 356 19.34 -1.76 -22.83
N ARG A 357 18.50 -1.18 -23.69
CA ARG A 357 18.84 -0.95 -25.09
C ARG A 357 20.06 -0.03 -25.19
N SER A 358 20.99 -0.37 -26.04
CA SER A 358 22.16 0.47 -26.35
C SER A 358 21.73 1.63 -27.26
N LYS A 359 22.28 2.83 -27.00
CA LYS A 359 22.13 3.97 -27.90
C LYS A 359 22.92 3.82 -29.21
N HIS A 360 23.89 2.93 -29.23
CA HIS A 360 24.86 2.76 -30.32
C HIS A 360 24.63 1.50 -31.16
N ASN A 361 23.40 1.01 -31.25
CA ASN A 361 23.00 -0.18 -32.03
C ASN A 361 23.84 -1.44 -31.75
N THR A 362 24.56 -1.53 -30.63
CA THR A 362 25.26 -2.74 -30.22
C THR A 362 24.27 -3.74 -29.63
N ASP A 363 24.48 -5.03 -29.90
CA ASP A 363 23.67 -6.10 -29.31
C ASP A 363 23.69 -6.01 -27.78
N PRO A 364 22.54 -5.69 -27.11
CA PRO A 364 22.50 -5.53 -25.67
C PRO A 364 22.71 -6.86 -24.92
N PHE A 365 22.60 -7.99 -25.60
CA PHE A 365 22.77 -9.33 -25.05
C PHE A 365 24.19 -9.89 -25.19
N ALA A 366 25.05 -9.26 -26.00
CA ALA A 366 26.44 -9.64 -26.09
C ALA A 366 27.19 -9.31 -24.80
N PRO A 367 27.97 -10.24 -24.21
CA PRO A 367 28.89 -9.93 -23.12
C PRO A 367 29.87 -8.83 -23.52
N ARG A 368 30.19 -7.94 -22.60
CA ARG A 368 31.16 -6.85 -22.80
C ARG A 368 32.46 -7.16 -22.10
N HIS A 369 33.51 -6.50 -22.50
CA HIS A 369 34.85 -6.71 -21.93
C HIS A 369 34.90 -6.36 -20.41
N ASP A 370 34.12 -5.40 -19.99
CA ASP A 370 34.02 -4.89 -18.61
C ASP A 370 32.94 -5.61 -17.77
N ASP A 371 32.21 -6.57 -18.33
CA ASP A 371 31.24 -7.35 -17.60
C ASP A 371 31.95 -8.34 -16.66
N GLY A 372 31.56 -8.36 -15.38
CA GLY A 372 31.92 -9.45 -14.49
C GLY A 372 31.28 -10.78 -14.93
N PRO A 373 31.77 -11.92 -14.39
CA PRO A 373 31.30 -13.26 -14.81
C PRO A 373 29.80 -13.46 -14.67
N GLY A 374 29.19 -12.90 -13.61
CA GLY A 374 27.74 -12.97 -13.36
C GLY A 374 26.95 -12.17 -14.38
N VAL A 375 27.39 -10.96 -14.71
CA VAL A 375 26.76 -10.11 -15.72
C VAL A 375 26.88 -10.73 -17.12
N ALA A 376 28.04 -11.27 -17.47
CA ALA A 376 28.24 -11.96 -18.73
C ALA A 376 27.34 -13.21 -18.84
N ALA A 377 27.22 -14.01 -17.79
CA ALA A 377 26.32 -15.16 -17.74
C ALA A 377 24.85 -14.74 -17.86
N TRP A 378 24.44 -13.63 -17.21
CA TRP A 378 23.10 -13.04 -17.34
C TRP A 378 22.80 -12.62 -18.78
N ARG A 379 23.70 -11.94 -19.48
CA ARG A 379 23.49 -11.53 -20.88
C ARG A 379 23.28 -12.76 -21.77
N ARG A 380 24.14 -13.80 -21.64
CA ARG A 380 23.99 -15.08 -22.38
C ARG A 380 22.63 -15.72 -22.09
N ARG A 381 22.22 -15.77 -20.82
CA ARG A 381 20.91 -16.30 -20.39
C ARG A 381 19.76 -15.56 -21.05
N MET A 382 19.78 -14.22 -21.03
CA MET A 382 18.73 -13.40 -21.61
C MET A 382 18.71 -13.40 -23.15
N ARG A 383 19.81 -13.74 -23.78
CA ARG A 383 19.86 -13.96 -25.23
C ARG A 383 19.15 -15.26 -25.65
N SER A 384 19.18 -16.29 -24.82
CA SER A 384 18.63 -17.61 -25.12
C SER A 384 17.10 -17.59 -25.21
N ALA A 385 16.53 -18.47 -26.04
CA ALA A 385 15.07 -18.65 -26.14
C ALA A 385 14.45 -19.06 -24.78
N ALA A 386 15.13 -19.97 -24.05
CA ALA A 386 14.68 -20.40 -22.73
C ALA A 386 14.68 -19.27 -21.70
N GLY A 387 15.69 -18.37 -21.71
CA GLY A 387 15.73 -17.20 -20.84
C GLY A 387 14.62 -16.20 -21.14
N LYS A 388 14.35 -15.96 -22.41
CA LYS A 388 13.25 -15.11 -22.87
C LYS A 388 11.87 -15.69 -22.50
N ALA A 389 11.68 -17.00 -22.67
CA ALA A 389 10.43 -17.69 -22.30
C ALA A 389 10.17 -17.59 -20.78
N ARG A 390 11.20 -17.82 -19.96
CA ARG A 390 11.08 -17.64 -18.49
C ARG A 390 10.74 -16.19 -18.10
N TYR A 391 11.41 -15.21 -18.72
CA TYR A 391 11.14 -13.81 -18.49
C TYR A 391 9.67 -13.41 -18.78
N LYS A 392 9.06 -13.97 -19.84
CA LYS A 392 7.66 -13.69 -20.20
C LYS A 392 6.68 -13.98 -19.05
N ARG A 393 6.99 -14.98 -18.20
CA ARG A 393 6.16 -15.31 -17.02
C ARG A 393 6.05 -14.15 -16.02
N ARG A 394 6.97 -13.19 -16.04
CA ARG A 394 6.90 -11.97 -15.19
C ARG A 394 5.57 -11.22 -15.34
N SER A 395 4.95 -11.23 -16.52
CA SER A 395 3.69 -10.53 -16.77
C SER A 395 2.57 -10.91 -15.77
N ILE A 396 2.62 -12.11 -15.17
CA ILE A 396 1.68 -12.54 -14.14
C ILE A 396 1.75 -11.66 -12.89
N ALA A 397 2.93 -11.10 -12.55
CA ALA A 397 3.08 -10.17 -11.44
C ALA A 397 2.28 -8.85 -11.65
N GLU A 398 2.00 -8.46 -12.88
CA GLU A 398 1.18 -7.30 -13.20
C GLU A 398 -0.26 -7.45 -12.71
N CYS A 399 -0.78 -8.68 -12.60
CA CYS A 399 -2.11 -8.97 -12.03
C CYS A 399 -2.18 -8.55 -10.55
N ILE A 400 -1.10 -8.75 -9.79
CA ILE A 400 -1.03 -8.33 -8.38
C ILE A 400 -1.06 -6.81 -8.28
N ASN A 401 -0.30 -6.12 -9.14
CA ASN A 401 -0.29 -4.66 -9.19
C ASN A 401 -1.65 -4.08 -9.58
N ALA A 402 -2.33 -4.69 -10.55
CA ALA A 402 -3.69 -4.30 -10.96
C ALA A 402 -4.69 -4.49 -9.80
N ARG A 403 -4.60 -5.60 -9.07
CA ARG A 403 -5.40 -5.85 -7.86
C ARG A 403 -5.10 -4.83 -6.77
N GLY A 404 -3.83 -4.51 -6.55
CA GLY A 404 -3.40 -3.50 -5.59
C GLY A 404 -4.03 -2.12 -5.87
N ARG A 405 -4.04 -1.67 -7.13
CA ARG A 405 -4.68 -0.42 -7.52
C ARG A 405 -6.19 -0.44 -7.32
N LYS A 406 -6.84 -1.57 -7.66
CA LYS A 406 -8.29 -1.74 -7.44
C LYS A 406 -8.66 -1.69 -5.95
N TRP A 407 -7.80 -2.21 -5.07
CA TRP A 407 -8.07 -2.25 -3.63
C TRP A 407 -7.69 -0.92 -2.96
N THR A 408 -6.49 -0.82 -2.38
CA THR A 408 -6.10 0.35 -1.58
C THR A 408 -4.79 1.03 -2.03
N LEU A 409 -4.12 0.50 -3.07
CA LEU A 409 -2.81 0.98 -3.50
C LEU A 409 -2.87 1.96 -4.71
N ASP A 410 -3.96 2.71 -4.88
CA ASP A 410 -3.98 3.89 -5.73
C ASP A 410 -3.43 5.12 -4.97
N GLN A 411 -3.94 5.33 -3.76
CA GLN A 411 -3.50 6.37 -2.85
C GLN A 411 -3.59 5.89 -1.40
N ILE A 412 -2.48 5.99 -0.66
CA ILE A 412 -2.49 5.69 0.77
C ILE A 412 -2.93 6.90 1.60
N THR A 413 -3.59 6.63 2.72
CA THR A 413 -4.08 7.65 3.67
C THR A 413 -3.14 7.85 4.86
N VAL A 414 -2.09 7.03 4.98
CA VAL A 414 -1.08 7.11 6.04
C VAL A 414 0.17 7.86 5.58
N ARG A 415 0.99 8.37 6.50
CA ARG A 415 2.19 9.17 6.23
C ARG A 415 3.42 8.50 6.79
N GLY A 416 4.54 8.69 6.10
CA GLY A 416 5.83 8.10 6.43
C GLY A 416 6.00 6.70 5.85
N ARG A 417 7.28 6.33 5.65
CA ARG A 417 7.68 5.08 5.00
C ARG A 417 7.15 3.84 5.72
N ASP A 418 7.29 3.80 7.04
CA ASP A 418 6.94 2.60 7.82
C ASP A 418 5.43 2.34 7.80
N LYS A 419 4.61 3.40 7.89
CA LYS A 419 3.15 3.27 7.76
C LYS A 419 2.74 2.95 6.33
N ALA A 420 3.47 3.45 5.32
CA ALA A 420 3.26 3.05 3.93
C ALA A 420 3.60 1.57 3.71
N LEU A 421 4.66 1.06 4.35
CA LEU A 421 5.02 -0.36 4.35
C LEU A 421 3.95 -1.20 5.05
N SER A 422 3.41 -0.75 6.19
CA SER A 422 2.29 -1.42 6.85
C SER A 422 1.06 -1.50 5.92
N ALA A 423 0.73 -0.42 5.20
CA ALA A 423 -0.37 -0.45 4.24
C ALA A 423 -0.14 -1.49 3.11
N LEU A 424 1.10 -1.62 2.65
CA LEU A 424 1.47 -2.63 1.66
C LEU A 424 1.42 -4.05 2.24
N ARG A 425 1.79 -4.24 3.50
CA ARG A 425 1.68 -5.54 4.21
C ARG A 425 0.21 -5.96 4.39
N TRP A 426 -0.68 -5.03 4.72
CA TRP A 426 -2.13 -5.28 4.75
C TRP A 426 -2.63 -5.81 3.41
N PHE A 427 -2.23 -5.16 2.32
CA PHE A 427 -2.55 -5.62 0.96
C PHE A 427 -1.99 -7.01 0.70
N ALA A 428 -0.70 -7.24 0.97
CA ALA A 428 -0.03 -8.51 0.72
C ALA A 428 -0.70 -9.66 1.47
N LEU A 429 -1.02 -9.47 2.76
CA LEU A 429 -1.66 -10.49 3.59
C LEU A 429 -3.09 -10.78 3.12
N ALA A 430 -3.90 -9.75 2.86
CA ALA A 430 -5.26 -9.93 2.34
C ALA A 430 -5.25 -10.65 0.97
N ASN A 431 -4.33 -10.27 0.06
CA ASN A 431 -4.12 -10.96 -1.20
C ASN A 431 -3.83 -12.45 -0.99
N ASN A 432 -2.88 -12.75 -0.11
CA ASN A 432 -2.42 -14.11 0.11
C ASN A 432 -3.48 -14.98 0.76
N ILE A 433 -4.29 -14.44 1.67
CA ILE A 433 -5.41 -15.18 2.28
C ILE A 433 -6.42 -15.60 1.23
N LEU A 434 -6.89 -14.65 0.41
CA LEU A 434 -7.90 -14.93 -0.60
C LEU A 434 -7.35 -15.82 -1.74
N GLN A 435 -6.12 -15.57 -2.15
CA GLN A 435 -5.47 -16.36 -3.19
C GLN A 435 -5.11 -17.77 -2.70
N GLY A 436 -4.62 -17.88 -1.46
CA GLY A 436 -4.33 -19.16 -0.83
C GLY A 436 -5.57 -20.03 -0.68
N HIS A 437 -6.71 -19.45 -0.28
CA HIS A 437 -7.99 -20.16 -0.25
C HIS A 437 -8.38 -20.71 -1.64
N ARG A 438 -8.19 -19.89 -2.71
CA ARG A 438 -8.43 -20.35 -4.08
C ARG A 438 -7.54 -21.53 -4.47
N LEU A 439 -6.24 -21.47 -4.12
CA LEU A 439 -5.29 -22.55 -4.40
C LEU A 439 -5.68 -23.85 -3.67
N VAL A 440 -6.09 -23.76 -2.42
CA VAL A 440 -6.57 -24.92 -1.66
C VAL A 440 -7.79 -25.54 -2.33
N ARG A 441 -8.78 -24.74 -2.75
CA ARG A 441 -9.96 -25.25 -3.47
C ARG A 441 -9.60 -25.89 -4.82
N GLN A 442 -8.64 -25.31 -5.54
CA GLN A 442 -8.16 -25.88 -6.81
C GLN A 442 -7.45 -27.22 -6.59
N ALA A 443 -6.61 -27.33 -5.56
CA ALA A 443 -5.92 -28.58 -5.22
C ALA A 443 -6.89 -29.67 -4.72
N ALA A 444 -7.98 -29.31 -4.06
CA ALA A 444 -9.01 -30.25 -3.61
C ALA A 444 -9.94 -30.73 -4.76
N ALA A 445 -9.98 -30.00 -5.88
CA ALA A 445 -10.80 -30.33 -7.04
C ALA A 445 -10.00 -31.05 -8.15
N ALA A 446 -8.67 -31.15 -8.03
CA ALA A 446 -7.76 -31.85 -8.94
C ALA A 446 -7.46 -33.27 -8.50
#